data_af6da7aba97ee2c639b4721109e64869
#
_entry.id   af6da7aba97ee2c639b4721109e64869
#
_cell.length_a   1.000
_cell.length_b   1.000
_cell.length_c   1.000
_cell.angle_alpha   90.00
_cell.angle_beta   90.00
_cell.angle_gamma   90.00
#
_symmetry.space_group_name_H-M   'P 1'
#
loop_
_entity.id
_entity.type
_entity.pdbx_description
1 polymer ?
#
loop_
_entity_poly.entity_id
_entity_poly.type
_entity_poly.pdbx_seq_one_letter_code
_entity_poly.pdbx_strand_id
1 'polypeptide(L)'
;MTETVRPVAVVGPTATGKSDLALELAARLDGAIVNIDAMQLYRGMDIGTAKLPPDQRRGIPHHQLDVLEVTETATVAAYQAAASADIEAIMARGRLPVIVGGSMMYVQALLDQWEFPATDPQVRARWEALLATEGVAAVHAALRQADPAAAATILPTDGRRTVRALEVVELTGKPFAASAPAVGEPRWGTRILGVDRDTTELDARIAQRTAAMFDTGLVEEVRGLIGRGLREGQTARRAIGYAQVLAFLDQEYDLDAARERTFIGTRRYVRRQRSWFRRDHRVRWVDAADPAATEIALSLLDDSAGRETARPGVISGARSGTVSDVRPATVAEAQGSAAAVVRQSDLPSAPGTTTSSAHDPTVSPVEEPPTKESTRP
;
A
#
# COMPACT_ATOMS: atom_id res chain seq x y z
N MET A 1 35.88 0.56 19.26
CA MET A 1 35.13 0.28 18.00
C MET A 1 33.72 0.78 18.23
N THR A 2 33.30 1.84 17.58
CA THR A 2 31.90 2.31 17.65
C THR A 2 31.01 1.23 17.03
N GLU A 3 30.12 0.67 17.83
CA GLU A 3 29.13 -0.30 17.38
C GLU A 3 28.31 0.32 16.26
N THR A 4 28.32 -0.31 15.09
CA THR A 4 27.62 0.23 13.92
C THR A 4 26.12 0.17 14.18
N VAL A 5 25.47 1.32 14.27
CA VAL A 5 24.01 1.41 14.46
C VAL A 5 23.32 0.69 13.29
N ARG A 6 22.50 -0.31 13.62
CA ARG A 6 21.72 -1.07 12.61
C ARG A 6 20.26 -0.61 12.65
N PRO A 7 19.66 -0.21 11.53
CA PRO A 7 18.25 0.17 11.48
C PRO A 7 17.31 -0.93 11.96
N VAL A 8 16.13 -0.54 12.43
CA VAL A 8 15.04 -1.45 12.77
C VAL A 8 13.85 -1.16 11.85
N ALA A 9 13.31 -2.18 11.20
CA ALA A 9 12.08 -2.08 10.42
C ALA A 9 10.91 -2.71 11.19
N VAL A 10 9.88 -1.94 11.48
CA VAL A 10 8.64 -2.37 12.13
C VAL A 10 7.56 -2.49 11.05
N VAL A 11 7.32 -3.69 10.59
CA VAL A 11 6.44 -3.99 9.45
C VAL A 11 5.21 -4.80 9.85
N GLY A 12 4.25 -4.92 8.96
CA GLY A 12 3.06 -5.75 9.18
C GLY A 12 1.76 -5.08 8.72
N PRO A 13 0.60 -5.71 8.96
CA PRO A 13 -0.70 -5.21 8.52
C PRO A 13 -1.09 -3.87 9.14
N THR A 14 -1.97 -3.12 8.47
CA THR A 14 -2.55 -1.91 9.08
C THR A 14 -3.42 -2.27 10.29
N ALA A 15 -3.60 -1.32 11.22
CA ALA A 15 -4.35 -1.44 12.48
C ALA A 15 -3.76 -2.41 13.52
N THR A 16 -2.54 -2.94 13.34
CA THR A 16 -1.90 -3.84 14.33
C THR A 16 -1.26 -3.12 15.51
N GLY A 17 -0.98 -1.81 15.44
CA GLY A 17 -0.26 -1.07 16.50
C GLY A 17 1.23 -0.83 16.19
N LYS A 18 1.65 -1.01 14.93
CA LYS A 18 3.05 -0.78 14.51
C LYS A 18 3.61 0.59 14.91
N SER A 19 2.80 1.65 14.74
CA SER A 19 3.24 3.02 15.01
C SER A 19 3.54 3.24 16.49
N ASP A 20 2.70 2.67 17.36
CA ASP A 20 2.89 2.77 18.80
C ASP A 20 4.17 2.05 19.23
N LEU A 21 4.39 0.82 18.74
CA LEU A 21 5.62 0.06 19.00
C LEU A 21 6.85 0.79 18.45
N ALA A 22 6.77 1.33 17.24
CA ALA A 22 7.89 2.07 16.62
C ALA A 22 8.25 3.34 17.41
N LEU A 23 7.24 4.08 17.90
CA LEU A 23 7.46 5.25 18.76
C LEU A 23 8.13 4.85 20.09
N GLU A 24 7.67 3.75 20.69
CA GLU A 24 8.25 3.26 21.94
C GLU A 24 9.72 2.83 21.76
N LEU A 25 10.01 2.09 20.68
CA LEU A 25 11.40 1.73 20.33
C LEU A 25 12.26 2.96 20.05
N ALA A 26 11.73 3.93 19.28
CA ALA A 26 12.46 5.16 18.99
C ALA A 26 12.73 6.00 20.27
N ALA A 27 11.77 6.06 21.19
CA ALA A 27 11.95 6.77 22.47
C ALA A 27 13.02 6.12 23.35
N ARG A 28 13.03 4.78 23.45
CA ARG A 28 13.96 4.04 24.30
C ARG A 28 15.37 3.93 23.75
N LEU A 29 15.51 3.95 22.43
CA LEU A 29 16.78 3.69 21.73
C LEU A 29 17.36 4.94 21.04
N ASP A 30 16.94 6.14 21.46
CA ASP A 30 17.29 7.42 20.81
C ASP A 30 17.16 7.37 19.29
N GLY A 31 15.99 6.93 18.82
CA GLY A 31 15.73 6.74 17.40
C GLY A 31 15.10 7.95 16.71
N ALA A 32 14.98 7.83 15.38
CA ALA A 32 14.15 8.69 14.53
C ALA A 32 13.29 7.79 13.63
N ILE A 33 12.04 8.19 13.39
CA ILE A 33 11.10 7.44 12.57
C ILE A 33 11.32 7.75 11.08
N VAL A 34 11.34 6.70 10.25
CA VAL A 34 11.28 6.79 8.80
C VAL A 34 9.99 6.08 8.34
N ASN A 35 9.01 6.87 7.90
CA ASN A 35 7.74 6.33 7.41
C ASN A 35 7.92 5.53 6.12
N ILE A 36 7.30 4.35 6.03
CA ILE A 36 7.28 3.52 4.83
C ILE A 36 5.83 3.20 4.38
N ASP A 37 4.88 4.04 4.74
CA ASP A 37 3.53 4.01 4.19
C ASP A 37 3.42 4.98 3.02
N ALA A 38 3.12 4.44 1.83
CA ALA A 38 3.05 5.19 0.58
C ALA A 38 2.00 6.32 0.59
N MET A 39 0.92 6.17 1.38
CA MET A 39 -0.16 7.15 1.41
C MET A 39 0.09 8.26 2.42
N GLN A 40 0.91 8.03 3.43
CA GLN A 40 1.32 9.05 4.39
C GLN A 40 2.40 10.01 3.85
N LEU A 41 2.93 9.75 2.65
CA LEU A 41 3.80 10.68 1.93
C LEU A 41 3.06 11.98 1.54
N TYR A 42 1.73 11.93 1.39
CA TYR A 42 0.93 13.02 0.88
C TYR A 42 0.49 14.00 1.97
N ARG A 43 0.69 15.31 1.71
CA ARG A 43 0.25 16.39 2.59
C ARG A 43 -1.27 16.46 2.67
N GLY A 44 -1.79 16.48 3.89
CA GLY A 44 -3.22 16.60 4.18
C GLY A 44 -4.02 15.30 3.97
N MET A 45 -3.37 14.18 3.63
CA MET A 45 -3.97 12.86 3.71
C MET A 45 -3.71 12.28 5.11
N ASP A 46 -4.43 12.75 6.10
CA ASP A 46 -4.13 12.53 7.52
C ASP A 46 -5.11 11.54 8.15
N ILE A 47 -6.41 11.83 8.09
CA ILE A 47 -7.47 10.99 8.68
C ILE A 47 -7.52 9.64 7.98
N GLY A 48 -7.66 9.62 6.65
CA GLY A 48 -7.81 8.39 5.87
C GLY A 48 -6.57 7.49 5.86
N THR A 49 -5.40 8.01 6.19
CA THR A 49 -4.16 7.24 6.34
C THR A 49 -3.82 6.94 7.79
N ALA A 50 -4.58 7.49 8.75
CA ALA A 50 -4.29 7.51 10.19
C ALA A 50 -2.86 7.96 10.46
N LYS A 51 -2.44 9.04 9.82
CA LYS A 51 -1.15 9.67 10.04
C LYS A 51 -1.11 10.21 11.47
N LEU A 52 0.00 9.96 12.17
CA LEU A 52 0.15 10.42 13.53
C LEU A 52 0.34 11.95 13.55
N PRO A 53 -0.54 12.71 14.24
CA PRO A 53 -0.43 14.15 14.30
C PRO A 53 0.82 14.57 15.10
N PRO A 54 1.37 15.78 14.84
CA PRO A 54 2.66 16.22 15.41
C PRO A 54 2.74 16.19 16.93
N ASP A 55 1.66 16.53 17.62
CA ASP A 55 1.54 16.53 19.08
C ASP A 55 1.66 15.12 19.70
N GLN A 56 1.30 14.09 18.96
CA GLN A 56 1.40 12.70 19.38
C GLN A 56 2.74 12.04 19.03
N ARG A 57 3.62 12.72 18.29
CA ARG A 57 4.95 12.21 17.88
C ARG A 57 5.99 12.23 19.01
N ARG A 58 5.63 12.67 20.21
CA ARG A 58 6.49 12.69 21.42
C ARG A 58 7.83 13.41 21.21
N GLY A 59 7.92 14.39 20.34
CA GLY A 59 9.16 15.07 19.97
C GLY A 59 10.15 14.24 19.14
N ILE A 60 9.79 13.02 18.76
CA ILE A 60 10.62 12.14 17.93
C ILE A 60 10.60 12.64 16.48
N PRO A 61 11.76 12.84 15.83
CA PRO A 61 11.82 13.21 14.42
C PRO A 61 11.17 12.16 13.53
N HIS A 62 10.35 12.61 12.57
CA HIS A 62 9.72 11.77 11.56
C HIS A 62 10.14 12.22 10.18
N HIS A 63 10.61 11.26 9.38
CA HIS A 63 11.01 11.44 7.99
C HIS A 63 10.00 10.77 7.05
N GLN A 64 9.93 11.20 5.81
CA GLN A 64 9.03 10.67 4.78
C GLN A 64 7.53 10.75 5.17
N LEU A 65 7.15 11.83 5.86
CA LEU A 65 5.76 12.26 6.05
C LEU A 65 5.57 13.60 5.36
N ASP A 66 4.42 13.80 4.71
CA ASP A 66 4.05 15.09 4.12
C ASP A 66 5.07 15.65 3.10
N VAL A 67 5.67 14.78 2.29
CA VAL A 67 6.72 15.13 1.32
C VAL A 67 6.18 15.35 -0.10
N LEU A 68 4.95 14.92 -0.40
CA LEU A 68 4.32 15.02 -1.72
C LEU A 68 3.01 15.81 -1.66
N GLU A 69 2.70 16.54 -2.73
CA GLU A 69 1.36 17.06 -2.99
C GLU A 69 0.48 15.95 -3.61
N VAL A 70 -0.85 16.06 -3.43
CA VAL A 70 -1.79 15.03 -3.91
C VAL A 70 -1.83 14.88 -5.43
N THR A 71 -1.33 15.87 -6.17
CA THR A 71 -1.17 15.84 -7.63
C THR A 71 0.07 15.07 -8.07
N GLU A 72 1.07 14.92 -7.20
CA GLU A 72 2.31 14.23 -7.51
C GLU A 72 2.13 12.71 -7.50
N THR A 73 2.96 12.02 -8.26
CA THR A 73 2.94 10.56 -8.31
C THR A 73 3.99 9.97 -7.38
N ALA A 74 3.55 9.29 -6.33
CA ALA A 74 4.46 8.51 -5.49
C ALA A 74 5.02 7.33 -6.30
N THR A 75 6.33 7.26 -6.40
CA THR A 75 7.04 6.13 -7.01
C THR A 75 7.92 5.44 -5.99
N VAL A 76 8.05 4.11 -6.13
CA VAL A 76 8.89 3.32 -5.22
C VAL A 76 10.36 3.71 -5.35
N ALA A 77 10.83 4.03 -6.57
CA ALA A 77 12.21 4.42 -6.82
C ALA A 77 12.59 5.77 -6.17
N ALA A 78 11.73 6.79 -6.31
CA ALA A 78 11.95 8.09 -5.67
C ALA A 78 11.93 7.98 -4.14
N TYR A 79 10.98 7.20 -3.61
CA TYR A 79 10.92 6.91 -2.18
C TYR A 79 12.19 6.21 -1.68
N GLN A 80 12.63 5.15 -2.37
CA GLN A 80 13.84 4.40 -2.00
C GLN A 80 15.05 5.32 -1.89
N ALA A 81 15.25 6.22 -2.87
CA ALA A 81 16.36 7.16 -2.86
C ALA A 81 16.27 8.14 -1.67
N ALA A 82 15.11 8.75 -1.45
CA ALA A 82 14.89 9.72 -0.37
C ALA A 82 14.99 9.07 1.02
N ALA A 83 14.32 7.93 1.22
CA ALA A 83 14.37 7.21 2.50
C ALA A 83 15.78 6.66 2.81
N SER A 84 16.54 6.24 1.79
CA SER A 84 17.94 5.83 1.98
C SER A 84 18.81 6.98 2.48
N ALA A 85 18.66 8.17 1.90
CA ALA A 85 19.40 9.35 2.32
C ALA A 85 19.06 9.75 3.77
N ASP A 86 17.76 9.70 4.14
CA ASP A 86 17.33 9.96 5.52
C ASP A 86 17.92 8.96 6.51
N ILE A 87 17.87 7.66 6.20
CA ILE A 87 18.41 6.60 7.05
C ILE A 87 19.92 6.80 7.26
N GLU A 88 20.65 7.05 6.21
CA GLU A 88 22.10 7.28 6.27
C GLU A 88 22.44 8.55 7.06
N ALA A 89 21.66 9.62 6.92
CA ALA A 89 21.81 10.84 7.71
C ALA A 89 21.50 10.64 9.20
N ILE A 90 20.52 9.81 9.54
CA ILE A 90 20.20 9.45 10.93
C ILE A 90 21.34 8.66 11.54
N MET A 91 21.84 7.62 10.84
CA MET A 91 22.96 6.80 11.29
C MET A 91 24.26 7.61 11.47
N ALA A 92 24.52 8.55 10.55
CA ALA A 92 25.70 9.43 10.64
C ALA A 92 25.67 10.34 11.89
N ARG A 93 24.50 10.57 12.47
CA ARG A 93 24.32 11.28 13.74
C ARG A 93 24.38 10.35 14.98
N GLY A 94 24.67 9.07 14.77
CA GLY A 94 24.70 8.07 15.85
C GLY A 94 23.33 7.64 16.36
N ARG A 95 22.23 8.02 15.69
CA ARG A 95 20.85 7.70 16.10
C ARG A 95 20.32 6.47 15.37
N LEU A 96 19.34 5.79 15.98
CA LEU A 96 18.71 4.59 15.40
C LEU A 96 17.62 4.96 14.39
N PRO A 97 17.72 4.57 13.10
CA PRO A 97 16.58 4.65 12.19
C PRO A 97 15.54 3.59 12.54
N VAL A 98 14.29 4.00 12.81
CA VAL A 98 13.14 3.10 12.99
C VAL A 98 12.22 3.27 11.80
N ILE A 99 12.29 2.32 10.88
CA ILE A 99 11.49 2.30 9.63
C ILE A 99 10.14 1.69 9.96
N VAL A 100 9.02 2.41 9.74
CA VAL A 100 7.70 1.92 10.14
C VAL A 100 6.67 2.01 9.04
N GLY A 101 5.93 0.91 8.80
CA GLY A 101 4.78 0.89 7.92
C GLY A 101 4.46 -0.47 7.31
N GLY A 102 3.58 -0.47 6.31
CA GLY A 102 3.05 -1.70 5.73
C GLY A 102 3.02 -1.73 4.20
N SER A 103 3.65 -0.78 3.52
CA SER A 103 3.70 -0.73 2.05
C SER A 103 4.73 -1.72 1.52
N MET A 104 4.27 -2.94 1.24
CA MET A 104 5.06 -4.14 0.93
C MET A 104 6.20 -3.89 -0.06
N MET A 105 5.89 -3.30 -1.23
CA MET A 105 6.90 -3.01 -2.26
C MET A 105 7.93 -1.98 -1.81
N TYR A 106 7.51 -0.99 -1.00
CA TYR A 106 8.41 0.04 -0.46
C TYR A 106 9.40 -0.58 0.52
N VAL A 107 8.90 -1.47 1.41
CA VAL A 107 9.75 -2.22 2.35
C VAL A 107 10.76 -3.07 1.58
N GLN A 108 10.30 -3.85 0.62
CA GLN A 108 11.18 -4.71 -0.17
C GLN A 108 12.21 -3.90 -0.97
N ALA A 109 11.76 -2.84 -1.65
CA ALA A 109 12.65 -1.99 -2.43
C ALA A 109 13.77 -1.38 -1.58
N LEU A 110 13.41 -0.90 -0.38
CA LEU A 110 14.37 -0.26 0.52
C LEU A 110 15.37 -1.26 1.12
N LEU A 111 14.88 -2.41 1.59
CA LEU A 111 15.69 -3.37 2.33
C LEU A 111 16.48 -4.31 1.42
N ASP A 112 15.95 -4.66 0.23
CA ASP A 112 16.58 -5.59 -0.71
C ASP A 112 17.33 -4.87 -1.86
N GLN A 113 17.54 -3.57 -1.74
CA GLN A 113 18.28 -2.75 -2.71
C GLN A 113 17.78 -2.95 -4.15
N TRP A 114 16.46 -2.93 -4.31
CA TRP A 114 15.86 -3.17 -5.61
C TRP A 114 16.30 -2.13 -6.64
N GLU A 115 16.95 -2.58 -7.69
CA GLU A 115 17.27 -1.76 -8.86
C GLU A 115 16.07 -1.73 -9.80
N PHE A 116 15.47 -0.54 -9.94
CA PHE A 116 14.32 -0.39 -10.83
C PHE A 116 14.79 -0.20 -12.27
N PRO A 117 14.26 -1.00 -13.22
CA PRO A 117 14.50 -0.75 -14.63
C PRO A 117 14.09 0.67 -15.00
N ALA A 118 14.82 1.25 -15.96
CA ALA A 118 14.47 2.55 -16.51
C ALA A 118 13.01 2.63 -16.94
N THR A 119 12.47 3.83 -16.89
CA THR A 119 11.12 4.16 -17.41
C THR A 119 11.27 5.20 -18.51
N ASP A 120 10.48 5.06 -19.55
CA ASP A 120 10.35 6.06 -20.60
C ASP A 120 8.88 6.43 -20.78
N PRO A 121 8.52 7.71 -20.55
CA PRO A 121 7.13 8.15 -20.69
C PRO A 121 6.54 7.93 -22.09
N GLN A 122 7.34 8.02 -23.16
CA GLN A 122 6.87 7.84 -24.52
C GLN A 122 6.59 6.36 -24.82
N VAL A 123 7.52 5.48 -24.42
CA VAL A 123 7.34 4.03 -24.55
C VAL A 123 6.11 3.59 -23.75
N ARG A 124 5.98 4.07 -22.52
CA ARG A 124 4.83 3.76 -21.68
C ARG A 124 3.51 4.25 -22.29
N ALA A 125 3.45 5.50 -22.73
CA ALA A 125 2.24 6.09 -23.32
C ALA A 125 1.79 5.32 -24.57
N ARG A 126 2.71 4.81 -25.38
CA ARG A 126 2.38 3.98 -26.53
C ARG A 126 1.69 2.66 -26.14
N TRP A 127 2.21 1.97 -25.12
CA TRP A 127 1.58 0.75 -24.63
C TRP A 127 0.27 1.00 -23.88
N GLU A 128 0.15 2.13 -23.17
CA GLU A 128 -1.11 2.58 -22.57
C GLU A 128 -2.15 2.94 -23.62
N ALA A 129 -1.76 3.55 -24.73
CA ALA A 129 -2.65 3.82 -25.86
C ALA A 129 -3.16 2.52 -26.49
N LEU A 130 -2.29 1.53 -26.70
CA LEU A 130 -2.71 0.21 -27.19
C LEU A 130 -3.68 -0.47 -26.21
N LEU A 131 -3.42 -0.36 -24.90
CA LEU A 131 -4.33 -0.87 -23.87
C LEU A 131 -5.71 -0.20 -23.92
N ALA A 132 -5.74 1.11 -24.17
CA ALA A 132 -6.98 1.89 -24.24
C ALA A 132 -7.80 1.60 -25.52
N THR A 133 -7.14 1.41 -26.67
CA THR A 133 -7.80 1.23 -27.97
C THR A 133 -8.18 -0.23 -28.27
N GLU A 134 -7.29 -1.17 -27.95
CA GLU A 134 -7.45 -2.58 -28.32
C GLU A 134 -7.71 -3.50 -27.11
N GLY A 135 -7.63 -2.94 -25.92
CA GLY A 135 -7.95 -3.64 -24.68
C GLY A 135 -6.82 -4.51 -24.13
N VAL A 136 -7.08 -5.09 -22.95
CA VAL A 136 -6.06 -5.84 -22.19
C VAL A 136 -5.60 -7.12 -22.90
N ALA A 137 -6.45 -7.74 -23.71
CA ALA A 137 -6.11 -8.97 -24.43
C ALA A 137 -4.98 -8.72 -25.45
N ALA A 138 -5.03 -7.59 -26.17
CA ALA A 138 -4.03 -7.23 -27.18
C ALA A 138 -2.65 -6.98 -26.55
N VAL A 139 -2.57 -6.17 -25.50
CA VAL A 139 -1.30 -5.94 -24.80
C VAL A 139 -0.75 -7.21 -24.14
N HIS A 140 -1.62 -8.10 -23.63
CA HIS A 140 -1.17 -9.37 -23.07
C HIS A 140 -0.68 -10.34 -24.15
N ALA A 141 -1.25 -10.31 -25.34
CA ALA A 141 -0.75 -11.06 -26.50
C ALA A 141 0.63 -10.55 -26.94
N ALA A 142 0.84 -9.23 -26.98
CA ALA A 142 2.15 -8.62 -27.25
C ALA A 142 3.18 -9.07 -26.20
N LEU A 143 2.82 -9.06 -24.90
CA LEU A 143 3.71 -9.54 -23.84
C LEU A 143 4.07 -11.03 -24.00
N ARG A 144 3.10 -11.87 -24.43
CA ARG A 144 3.37 -13.29 -24.69
C ARG A 144 4.40 -13.52 -25.77
N GLN A 145 4.48 -12.62 -26.75
CA GLN A 145 5.50 -12.68 -27.81
C GLN A 145 6.85 -12.15 -27.31
N ALA A 146 6.85 -11.05 -26.54
CA ALA A 146 8.07 -10.39 -26.09
C ALA A 146 8.72 -11.09 -24.87
N ASP A 147 7.90 -11.55 -23.92
CA ASP A 147 8.34 -12.25 -22.69
C ASP A 147 7.27 -13.28 -22.28
N PRO A 148 7.34 -14.52 -22.82
CA PRO A 148 6.40 -15.59 -22.50
C PRO A 148 6.36 -15.92 -21.01
N ALA A 149 7.49 -15.82 -20.30
CA ALA A 149 7.60 -16.14 -18.88
C ALA A 149 6.84 -15.09 -18.03
N ALA A 150 6.98 -13.81 -18.35
CA ALA A 150 6.20 -12.76 -17.72
C ALA A 150 4.70 -12.92 -18.02
N ALA A 151 4.34 -13.22 -19.25
CA ALA A 151 2.93 -13.43 -19.64
C ALA A 151 2.28 -14.63 -18.92
N ALA A 152 3.05 -15.67 -18.60
CA ALA A 152 2.56 -16.81 -17.82
C ALA A 152 2.28 -16.48 -16.35
N THR A 153 2.89 -15.41 -15.82
CA THR A 153 2.78 -15.03 -14.40
C THR A 153 1.88 -13.82 -14.17
N ILE A 154 1.76 -12.93 -15.15
CA ILE A 154 0.90 -11.75 -15.10
C ILE A 154 -0.51 -12.16 -15.52
N LEU A 155 -1.50 -11.83 -14.67
CA LEU A 155 -2.89 -12.12 -15.01
C LEU A 155 -3.29 -11.46 -16.33
N PRO A 156 -3.99 -12.17 -17.24
CA PRO A 156 -4.45 -11.61 -18.52
C PRO A 156 -5.32 -10.35 -18.40
N THR A 157 -5.88 -10.10 -17.20
CA THR A 157 -6.70 -8.94 -16.90
C THR A 157 -5.92 -7.77 -16.29
N ASP A 158 -4.62 -7.93 -16.01
CA ASP A 158 -3.78 -6.90 -15.41
C ASP A 158 -3.05 -6.07 -16.49
N GLY A 159 -3.79 -5.17 -17.14
CA GLY A 159 -3.25 -4.33 -18.22
C GLY A 159 -2.10 -3.42 -17.76
N ARG A 160 -2.17 -2.88 -16.54
CA ARG A 160 -1.12 -1.98 -16.03
C ARG A 160 0.22 -2.70 -15.85
N ARG A 161 0.17 -3.90 -15.32
CA ARG A 161 1.37 -4.71 -15.14
C ARG A 161 1.91 -5.22 -16.47
N THR A 162 1.01 -5.59 -17.39
CA THR A 162 1.36 -5.97 -18.76
C THR A 162 2.08 -4.84 -19.49
N VAL A 163 1.55 -3.61 -19.44
CA VAL A 163 2.19 -2.41 -20.00
C VAL A 163 3.57 -2.18 -19.39
N ARG A 164 3.70 -2.31 -18.07
CA ARG A 164 5.00 -2.14 -17.41
C ARG A 164 6.01 -3.22 -17.82
N ALA A 165 5.58 -4.46 -17.96
CA ALA A 165 6.44 -5.53 -18.43
C ALA A 165 6.93 -5.29 -19.86
N LEU A 166 6.05 -4.88 -20.75
CA LEU A 166 6.40 -4.51 -22.14
C LEU A 166 7.39 -3.35 -22.20
N GLU A 167 7.14 -2.29 -21.40
CA GLU A 167 8.07 -1.15 -21.29
C GLU A 167 9.48 -1.61 -20.86
N VAL A 168 9.57 -2.46 -19.84
CA VAL A 168 10.84 -2.95 -19.33
C VAL A 168 11.57 -3.80 -20.37
N VAL A 169 10.86 -4.73 -21.00
CA VAL A 169 11.47 -5.60 -22.05
C VAL A 169 11.95 -4.75 -23.21
N GLU A 170 11.18 -3.78 -23.65
CA GLU A 170 11.55 -2.92 -24.76
C GLU A 170 12.78 -2.04 -24.46
N LEU A 171 12.83 -1.44 -23.25
CA LEU A 171 13.91 -0.55 -22.86
C LEU A 171 15.22 -1.30 -22.54
N THR A 172 15.13 -2.53 -22.02
CA THR A 172 16.28 -3.23 -21.49
C THR A 172 16.73 -4.42 -22.34
N GLY A 173 15.88 -4.92 -23.21
CA GLY A 173 16.08 -6.18 -23.94
C GLY A 173 16.15 -7.42 -23.03
N LYS A 174 15.79 -7.28 -21.74
CA LYS A 174 15.84 -8.36 -20.74
C LYS A 174 14.44 -8.78 -20.30
N PRO A 175 14.24 -10.05 -19.89
CA PRO A 175 12.97 -10.49 -19.33
C PRO A 175 12.57 -9.64 -18.13
N PHE A 176 11.27 -9.38 -18.00
CA PHE A 176 10.71 -8.59 -16.89
C PHE A 176 11.06 -9.17 -15.50
N ALA A 177 11.07 -10.50 -15.38
CA ALA A 177 11.45 -11.19 -14.14
C ALA A 177 12.90 -10.94 -13.71
N ALA A 178 13.79 -10.58 -14.63
CA ALA A 178 15.20 -10.26 -14.30
C ALA A 178 15.33 -8.95 -13.50
N SER A 179 14.30 -8.13 -13.43
CA SER A 179 14.26 -6.90 -12.61
C SER A 179 13.75 -7.13 -11.19
N ALA A 180 13.37 -8.36 -10.83
CA ALA A 180 12.90 -8.67 -9.49
C ALA A 180 14.06 -8.66 -8.48
N PRO A 181 13.86 -8.10 -7.26
CA PRO A 181 14.88 -8.11 -6.24
C PRO A 181 15.18 -9.52 -5.78
N ALA A 182 16.45 -9.83 -5.56
CA ALA A 182 16.83 -11.01 -4.81
C ALA A 182 16.66 -10.74 -3.31
N VAL A 183 15.96 -11.61 -2.60
CA VAL A 183 15.88 -11.55 -1.14
C VAL A 183 17.22 -12.04 -0.57
N GLY A 184 17.98 -11.15 0.03
CA GLY A 184 19.28 -11.42 0.64
C GLY A 184 19.37 -10.82 2.04
N GLU A 185 20.59 -10.51 2.49
CA GLU A 185 20.79 -9.75 3.72
C GLU A 185 20.20 -8.36 3.58
N PRO A 186 19.39 -7.90 4.56
CA PRO A 186 18.79 -6.58 4.51
C PRO A 186 19.86 -5.49 4.48
N ARG A 187 19.64 -4.47 3.65
CA ARG A 187 20.52 -3.30 3.59
C ARG A 187 20.77 -2.74 5.00
N TRP A 188 22.01 -2.30 5.25
CA TRP A 188 22.52 -1.82 6.55
C TRP A 188 22.45 -2.85 7.68
N GLY A 189 22.22 -4.13 7.40
CA GLY A 189 21.97 -5.13 8.44
C GLY A 189 20.68 -4.88 9.22
N THR A 190 19.69 -4.28 8.58
CA THR A 190 18.40 -3.91 9.20
C THR A 190 17.73 -5.12 9.84
N ARG A 191 17.33 -5.00 11.10
CA ARG A 191 16.54 -6.00 11.82
C ARG A 191 15.05 -5.78 11.55
N ILE A 192 14.32 -6.84 11.20
CA ILE A 192 12.93 -6.74 10.76
C ILE A 192 12.02 -7.34 11.82
N LEU A 193 11.20 -6.51 12.46
CA LEU A 193 10.15 -6.90 13.39
C LEU A 193 8.79 -6.87 12.68
N GLY A 194 8.13 -8.01 12.64
CA GLY A 194 6.75 -8.12 12.15
C GLY A 194 5.76 -7.94 13.30
N VAL A 195 4.76 -7.08 13.12
CA VAL A 195 3.72 -6.85 14.12
C VAL A 195 2.41 -7.39 13.58
N ASP A 196 1.81 -8.34 14.27
CA ASP A 196 0.49 -8.90 13.90
C ASP A 196 -0.41 -9.02 15.13
N ARG A 197 -1.66 -9.40 14.94
CA ARG A 197 -2.68 -9.68 15.96
C ARG A 197 -3.58 -10.82 15.51
N ASP A 198 -4.39 -11.37 16.40
CA ASP A 198 -5.46 -12.28 16.00
C ASP A 198 -6.36 -11.68 14.91
N THR A 199 -6.89 -12.52 14.04
CA THR A 199 -7.68 -12.06 12.89
C THR A 199 -8.98 -11.41 13.32
N THR A 200 -9.65 -11.96 14.32
CA THR A 200 -10.95 -11.45 14.82
C THR A 200 -10.76 -10.09 15.48
N GLU A 201 -9.72 -9.98 16.32
CA GLU A 201 -9.37 -8.71 16.96
C GLU A 201 -9.00 -7.66 15.91
N LEU A 202 -8.19 -8.03 14.91
CA LEU A 202 -7.78 -7.10 13.87
C LEU A 202 -8.94 -6.62 13.01
N ASP A 203 -9.89 -7.50 12.68
CA ASP A 203 -11.10 -7.14 11.95
C ASP A 203 -11.97 -6.15 12.76
N ALA A 204 -12.11 -6.34 14.06
CA ALA A 204 -12.81 -5.40 14.95
C ALA A 204 -12.12 -4.03 15.01
N ARG A 205 -10.78 -4.00 15.11
CA ARG A 205 -9.99 -2.76 15.08
C ARG A 205 -10.10 -2.02 13.74
N ILE A 206 -10.13 -2.75 12.63
CA ILE A 206 -10.33 -2.15 11.29
C ILE A 206 -11.73 -1.54 11.21
N ALA A 207 -12.76 -2.22 11.70
CA ALA A 207 -14.12 -1.69 11.71
C ALA A 207 -14.23 -0.40 12.54
N GLN A 208 -13.73 -0.43 13.78
CA GLN A 208 -13.68 0.74 14.67
C GLN A 208 -12.92 1.91 14.06
N ARG A 209 -11.73 1.64 13.50
CA ARG A 209 -10.90 2.67 12.86
C ARG A 209 -11.58 3.26 11.62
N THR A 210 -12.23 2.43 10.80
CA THR A 210 -12.97 2.91 9.63
C THR A 210 -14.12 3.81 10.06
N ALA A 211 -14.92 3.42 11.06
CA ALA A 211 -15.98 4.26 11.60
C ALA A 211 -15.41 5.61 12.09
N ALA A 212 -14.38 5.56 12.94
CA ALA A 212 -13.73 6.76 13.47
C ALA A 212 -13.22 7.71 12.37
N MET A 213 -12.65 7.20 11.28
CA MET A 213 -12.20 8.04 10.14
C MET A 213 -13.35 8.85 9.54
N PHE A 214 -14.49 8.23 9.31
CA PHE A 214 -15.65 8.94 8.76
C PHE A 214 -16.27 9.91 9.78
N ASP A 215 -16.30 9.53 11.05
CA ASP A 215 -16.89 10.34 12.12
C ASP A 215 -16.01 11.55 12.49
N THR A 216 -14.69 11.45 12.25
CA THR A 216 -13.72 12.55 12.50
C THR A 216 -13.46 13.43 11.28
N GLY A 217 -14.16 13.22 10.15
CA GLY A 217 -14.17 14.16 9.03
C GLY A 217 -13.39 13.70 7.78
N LEU A 218 -13.30 12.41 7.50
CA LEU A 218 -12.67 11.93 6.26
C LEU A 218 -13.32 12.51 5.00
N VAL A 219 -14.65 12.73 5.01
CA VAL A 219 -15.35 13.31 3.86
C VAL A 219 -14.92 14.75 3.64
N GLU A 220 -14.79 15.53 4.69
CA GLU A 220 -14.35 16.92 4.67
C GLU A 220 -12.87 17.03 4.27
N GLU A 221 -12.02 16.11 4.74
CA GLU A 221 -10.63 16.02 4.31
C GLU A 221 -10.55 15.80 2.79
N VAL A 222 -11.33 14.86 2.25
CA VAL A 222 -11.36 14.60 0.79
C VAL A 222 -11.88 15.81 0.01
N ARG A 223 -12.93 16.50 0.50
CA ARG A 223 -13.43 17.75 -0.13
C ARG A 223 -12.34 18.83 -0.20
N GLY A 224 -11.60 19.02 0.89
CA GLY A 224 -10.49 19.95 0.93
C GLY A 224 -9.36 19.58 -0.05
N LEU A 225 -9.07 18.27 -0.16
CA LEU A 225 -8.04 17.77 -1.06
C LEU A 225 -8.46 17.81 -2.55
N ILE A 226 -9.75 17.74 -2.87
CA ILE A 226 -10.25 17.97 -4.24
C ILE A 226 -9.84 19.38 -4.70
N GLY A 227 -9.97 20.40 -3.84
CA GLY A 227 -9.53 21.77 -4.14
C GLY A 227 -8.01 21.90 -4.32
N ARG A 228 -7.23 20.89 -3.89
CA ARG A 228 -5.78 20.79 -4.09
C ARG A 228 -5.36 19.84 -5.22
N GLY A 229 -6.31 19.38 -6.04
CA GLY A 229 -6.03 18.53 -7.19
C GLY A 229 -5.99 17.03 -6.90
N LEU A 230 -6.68 16.52 -5.87
CA LEU A 230 -6.73 15.08 -5.58
C LEU A 230 -7.25 14.25 -6.75
N ARG A 231 -8.23 14.78 -7.52
CA ARG A 231 -8.83 14.07 -8.65
C ARG A 231 -7.85 13.82 -9.80
N GLU A 232 -6.91 14.72 -9.99
CA GLU A 232 -5.86 14.68 -11.01
C GLU A 232 -4.70 13.76 -10.59
N GLY A 233 -4.52 13.55 -9.28
CA GLY A 233 -3.45 12.74 -8.73
C GLY A 233 -3.56 11.26 -9.13
N GLN A 234 -2.52 10.72 -9.75
CA GLN A 234 -2.52 9.33 -10.24
C GLN A 234 -2.54 8.28 -9.12
N THR A 235 -1.93 8.59 -7.99
CA THR A 235 -1.74 7.65 -6.87
C THR A 235 -2.65 7.99 -5.68
N ALA A 236 -2.65 9.25 -5.24
CA ALA A 236 -3.37 9.70 -4.04
C ALA A 236 -4.88 9.36 -4.09
N ARG A 237 -5.57 9.68 -5.21
CA ARG A 237 -7.01 9.42 -5.39
C ARG A 237 -7.42 7.95 -5.27
N ARG A 238 -6.45 7.02 -5.37
CA ARG A 238 -6.70 5.57 -5.31
C ARG A 238 -6.50 4.98 -3.92
N ALA A 239 -6.11 5.79 -2.95
CA ALA A 239 -5.96 5.34 -1.59
C ALA A 239 -7.29 4.84 -1.03
N ILE A 240 -7.23 3.77 -0.22
CA ILE A 240 -8.42 3.22 0.45
C ILE A 240 -8.98 4.29 1.38
N GLY A 241 -10.28 4.48 1.39
CA GLY A 241 -10.98 5.57 2.03
C GLY A 241 -11.22 6.73 1.06
N TYR A 242 -10.17 7.26 0.44
CA TYR A 242 -10.26 8.39 -0.49
C TYR A 242 -11.01 8.03 -1.77
N ALA A 243 -10.68 6.90 -2.38
CA ALA A 243 -11.39 6.42 -3.57
C ALA A 243 -12.89 6.20 -3.29
N GLN A 244 -13.24 5.68 -2.12
CA GLN A 244 -14.62 5.43 -1.72
C GLN A 244 -15.37 6.74 -1.45
N VAL A 245 -14.73 7.71 -0.81
CA VAL A 245 -15.35 9.02 -0.58
C VAL A 245 -15.50 9.79 -1.90
N LEU A 246 -14.54 9.72 -2.82
CA LEU A 246 -14.68 10.33 -4.15
C LEU A 246 -15.91 9.79 -4.88
N ALA A 247 -16.10 8.47 -4.92
CA ALA A 247 -17.24 7.84 -5.56
C ALA A 247 -18.60 8.18 -4.85
N PHE A 248 -18.58 8.32 -3.51
CA PHE A 248 -19.73 8.85 -2.78
C PHE A 248 -20.06 10.30 -3.20
N LEU A 249 -19.06 11.17 -3.30
CA LEU A 249 -19.24 12.55 -3.73
C LEU A 249 -19.69 12.65 -5.20
N ASP A 250 -19.35 11.66 -6.03
CA ASP A 250 -19.81 11.51 -7.41
C ASP A 250 -21.20 10.83 -7.50
N GLN A 251 -21.85 10.60 -6.37
CA GLN A 251 -23.20 10.00 -6.27
C GLN A 251 -23.30 8.57 -6.83
N GLU A 252 -22.18 7.83 -6.92
CA GLU A 252 -22.21 6.43 -7.35
C GLU A 252 -22.90 5.52 -6.31
N TYR A 253 -22.86 5.92 -5.02
CA TYR A 253 -23.49 5.25 -3.89
C TYR A 253 -23.56 6.18 -2.67
N ASP A 254 -24.27 5.76 -1.64
CA ASP A 254 -24.44 6.53 -0.38
C ASP A 254 -23.22 6.43 0.56
N LEU A 255 -23.28 7.18 1.66
CA LEU A 255 -22.19 7.25 2.64
C LEU A 255 -21.96 5.91 3.36
N ASP A 256 -23.02 5.16 3.62
CA ASP A 256 -22.93 3.87 4.32
C ASP A 256 -22.22 2.85 3.43
N ALA A 257 -22.54 2.82 2.15
CA ALA A 257 -21.79 2.01 1.17
C ALA A 257 -20.32 2.43 1.04
N ALA A 258 -20.01 3.74 1.15
CA ALA A 258 -18.62 4.21 1.18
C ALA A 258 -17.87 3.67 2.41
N ARG A 259 -18.48 3.70 3.59
CA ARG A 259 -17.94 3.15 4.84
C ARG A 259 -17.67 1.65 4.71
N GLU A 260 -18.68 0.89 4.27
CA GLU A 260 -18.58 -0.57 4.09
C GLU A 260 -17.49 -0.94 3.09
N ARG A 261 -17.44 -0.29 1.93
CA ARG A 261 -16.44 -0.53 0.89
C ARG A 261 -15.03 -0.19 1.37
N THR A 262 -14.87 0.84 2.20
CA THR A 262 -13.58 1.18 2.84
C THR A 262 -13.14 0.08 3.78
N PHE A 263 -14.05 -0.41 4.63
CA PHE A 263 -13.77 -1.54 5.53
C PHE A 263 -13.36 -2.80 4.77
N ILE A 264 -14.16 -3.21 3.77
CA ILE A 264 -13.86 -4.39 2.94
C ILE A 264 -12.52 -4.23 2.21
N GLY A 265 -12.26 -3.04 1.66
CA GLY A 265 -10.99 -2.72 0.98
C GLY A 265 -9.79 -2.85 1.92
N THR A 266 -9.92 -2.35 3.14
CA THR A 266 -8.88 -2.43 4.19
C THR A 266 -8.62 -3.88 4.60
N ARG A 267 -9.66 -4.69 4.82
CA ARG A 267 -9.50 -6.13 5.12
C ARG A 267 -8.79 -6.89 4.00
N ARG A 268 -9.12 -6.61 2.74
CA ARG A 268 -8.42 -7.19 1.57
C ARG A 268 -6.95 -6.78 1.55
N TYR A 269 -6.66 -5.54 1.88
CA TYR A 269 -5.28 -5.04 1.96
C TYR A 269 -4.49 -5.73 3.09
N VAL A 270 -5.07 -5.87 4.28
CA VAL A 270 -4.51 -6.59 5.42
C VAL A 270 -4.14 -8.03 5.08
N ARG A 271 -5.03 -8.78 4.40
CA ARG A 271 -4.73 -10.16 3.97
C ARG A 271 -3.52 -10.21 3.04
N ARG A 272 -3.39 -9.24 2.11
CA ARG A 272 -2.23 -9.14 1.23
C ARG A 272 -0.95 -8.83 1.99
N GLN A 273 -1.00 -7.87 2.94
CA GLN A 273 0.14 -7.54 3.79
C GLN A 273 0.60 -8.76 4.61
N ARG A 274 -0.34 -9.49 5.24
CA ARG A 274 -0.02 -10.72 5.97
C ARG A 274 0.62 -11.78 5.07
N SER A 275 0.02 -12.07 3.93
CA SER A 275 0.56 -13.02 2.96
C SER A 275 1.95 -12.63 2.49
N TRP A 276 2.21 -11.34 2.32
CA TRP A 276 3.51 -10.83 1.90
C TRP A 276 4.58 -11.01 2.97
N PHE A 277 4.37 -10.44 4.15
CA PHE A 277 5.38 -10.42 5.21
C PHE A 277 5.64 -11.80 5.81
N ARG A 278 4.66 -12.72 5.81
CA ARG A 278 4.84 -14.10 6.29
C ARG A 278 5.74 -14.96 5.38
N ARG A 279 5.99 -14.54 4.14
CA ARG A 279 6.93 -15.21 3.24
C ARG A 279 8.38 -14.81 3.49
N ASP A 280 8.61 -13.71 4.17
CA ASP A 280 9.95 -13.23 4.48
C ASP A 280 10.43 -13.85 5.80
N HIS A 281 11.32 -14.83 5.69
CA HIS A 281 11.88 -15.56 6.84
C HIS A 281 12.77 -14.71 7.76
N ARG A 282 13.17 -13.50 7.33
CA ARG A 282 13.96 -12.55 8.11
C ARG A 282 13.12 -11.83 9.16
N VAL A 283 11.77 -11.86 9.02
CA VAL A 283 10.84 -11.18 9.92
C VAL A 283 10.71 -11.94 11.23
N ARG A 284 11.03 -11.27 12.34
CA ARG A 284 10.79 -11.75 13.71
C ARG A 284 9.45 -11.20 14.19
N TRP A 285 8.51 -12.07 14.50
CA TRP A 285 7.13 -11.68 14.79
C TRP A 285 6.89 -11.35 16.25
N VAL A 286 6.14 -10.27 16.50
CA VAL A 286 5.66 -9.80 17.80
C VAL A 286 4.15 -9.75 17.75
N ASP A 287 3.49 -10.37 18.74
CA ASP A 287 2.06 -10.18 18.94
C ASP A 287 1.82 -8.84 19.63
N ALA A 288 1.16 -7.92 18.94
CA ALA A 288 0.87 -6.60 19.50
C ALA A 288 -0.27 -6.59 20.54
N ALA A 289 -0.94 -7.72 20.76
CA ALA A 289 -1.88 -7.89 21.86
C ALA A 289 -1.17 -8.23 23.20
N ASP A 290 0.06 -8.72 23.12
CA ASP A 290 0.85 -9.03 24.33
C ASP A 290 1.23 -7.75 25.07
N PRO A 291 0.89 -7.62 26.37
CA PRO A 291 1.31 -6.47 27.19
C PRO A 291 2.83 -6.27 27.21
N ALA A 292 3.61 -7.33 27.04
CA ALA A 292 5.07 -7.30 26.98
C ALA A 292 5.63 -7.09 25.56
N ALA A 293 4.81 -6.76 24.57
CA ALA A 293 5.21 -6.65 23.15
C ALA A 293 6.47 -5.78 22.95
N THR A 294 6.60 -4.68 23.70
CA THR A 294 7.78 -3.80 23.62
C THR A 294 9.03 -4.48 24.15
N GLU A 295 8.94 -5.16 25.29
CA GLU A 295 10.08 -5.87 25.88
C GLU A 295 10.50 -7.06 25.02
N ILE A 296 9.53 -7.78 24.45
CA ILE A 296 9.77 -8.84 23.46
C ILE A 296 10.49 -8.26 22.25
N ALA A 297 10.00 -7.13 21.70
CA ALA A 297 10.65 -6.47 20.58
C ALA A 297 12.10 -6.06 20.89
N LEU A 298 12.35 -5.48 22.07
CA LEU A 298 13.70 -5.12 22.51
C LEU A 298 14.62 -6.35 22.65
N SER A 299 14.14 -7.43 23.26
CA SER A 299 14.90 -8.67 23.37
C SER A 299 15.25 -9.30 22.02
N LEU A 300 14.35 -9.18 21.03
CA LEU A 300 14.62 -9.61 19.65
C LEU A 300 15.64 -8.71 18.93
N LEU A 301 15.85 -7.49 19.39
CA LEU A 301 16.86 -6.57 18.87
C LEU A 301 18.21 -6.71 19.58
N ASP A 302 18.32 -7.45 20.66
CA ASP A 302 19.57 -7.71 21.38
C ASP A 302 20.29 -8.92 20.75
N ASP A 303 21.40 -8.66 20.03
CA ASP A 303 22.20 -9.71 19.39
C ASP A 303 22.96 -10.58 20.40
N SER A 304 23.05 -10.17 21.68
CA SER A 304 23.71 -10.96 22.73
C SER A 304 22.91 -12.21 23.08
N ALA A 305 21.58 -12.18 23.00
CA ALA A 305 20.72 -13.31 23.29
C ALA A 305 20.80 -14.46 22.24
N GLY A 306 21.26 -14.16 21.03
CA GLY A 306 21.39 -15.16 19.94
C GLY A 306 22.64 -16.05 20.03
N ARG A 307 23.62 -15.75 20.88
CA ARG A 307 24.85 -16.56 21.02
C ARG A 307 24.73 -17.73 21.99
N GLU A 308 23.69 -17.77 22.81
CA GLU A 308 23.56 -18.81 23.86
C GLU A 308 22.73 -20.02 23.43
N THR A 309 21.97 -19.95 22.31
CA THR A 309 21.12 -21.07 21.83
C THR A 309 21.72 -21.94 20.74
N ALA A 310 22.96 -21.68 20.32
CA ALA A 310 23.68 -22.51 19.33
C ALA A 310 24.58 -23.55 19.99
N ARG A 311 24.05 -24.39 20.92
CA ARG A 311 24.63 -25.69 21.25
C ARG A 311 23.81 -26.78 20.54
N PRO A 312 24.44 -27.65 19.73
CA PRO A 312 23.72 -28.71 19.06
C PRO A 312 23.35 -29.80 20.07
N GLY A 313 22.13 -29.77 20.56
CA GLY A 313 21.50 -30.89 21.21
C GLY A 313 21.04 -31.91 20.17
N VAL A 314 21.77 -33.02 20.07
CA VAL A 314 21.37 -34.21 19.32
C VAL A 314 20.04 -34.70 19.85
N ILE A 315 18.97 -34.60 19.06
CA ILE A 315 17.75 -35.39 19.29
C ILE A 315 17.51 -36.25 18.04
N SER A 316 17.80 -37.53 18.22
CA SER A 316 17.40 -38.65 17.34
C SER A 316 15.87 -38.81 17.39
N GLY A 317 15.24 -38.94 16.23
CA GLY A 317 13.81 -39.27 16.16
C GLY A 317 13.26 -39.09 14.76
N ALA A 318 13.49 -40.04 13.87
CA ALA A 318 12.92 -40.10 12.53
C ALA A 318 11.41 -40.27 12.57
N ARG A 319 10.66 -39.40 11.85
CA ARG A 319 9.42 -39.79 11.18
C ARG A 319 9.38 -39.12 9.81
N SER A 320 9.38 -39.98 8.78
CA SER A 320 9.18 -39.64 7.38
C SER A 320 7.75 -39.15 7.15
N GLY A 321 7.65 -37.89 6.68
CA GLY A 321 6.42 -37.32 6.12
C GLY A 321 6.76 -36.73 4.78
N THR A 322 6.15 -37.21 3.72
CA THR A 322 6.30 -36.76 2.33
C THR A 322 6.00 -35.29 2.20
N VAL A 323 7.00 -34.52 1.78
CA VAL A 323 6.86 -33.10 1.44
C VAL A 323 6.30 -33.02 0.02
N SER A 324 5.06 -32.56 -0.10
CA SER A 324 4.48 -32.15 -1.38
C SER A 324 5.14 -30.87 -1.85
N ASP A 325 5.54 -30.85 -3.11
CA ASP A 325 6.14 -29.74 -3.84
C ASP A 325 5.37 -28.42 -3.65
N VAL A 326 5.91 -27.49 -2.88
CA VAL A 326 5.46 -26.10 -2.83
C VAL A 326 6.30 -25.34 -3.85
N ARG A 327 5.69 -25.03 -5.00
CA ARG A 327 6.28 -24.10 -5.98
C ARG A 327 6.56 -22.75 -5.33
N PRO A 328 7.73 -22.14 -5.57
CA PRO A 328 8.00 -20.79 -5.11
C PRO A 328 7.02 -19.82 -5.81
N ALA A 329 6.28 -19.05 -5.01
CA ALA A 329 5.41 -18.00 -5.54
C ALA A 329 6.29 -16.89 -6.18
N THR A 330 6.11 -16.67 -7.46
CA THR A 330 6.89 -15.71 -8.24
C THR A 330 6.53 -14.27 -7.81
N VAL A 331 7.54 -13.39 -7.86
CA VAL A 331 7.48 -11.92 -7.65
C VAL A 331 6.31 -11.25 -8.40
N ALA A 332 5.68 -12.00 -9.30
CA ALA A 332 4.54 -11.63 -10.09
C ALA A 332 3.34 -11.08 -9.28
N GLU A 333 3.06 -11.53 -8.07
CA GLU A 333 1.93 -11.05 -7.26
C GLU A 333 2.17 -9.71 -6.56
N ALA A 334 3.42 -9.24 -6.55
CA ALA A 334 3.86 -8.11 -5.75
C ALA A 334 3.58 -6.73 -6.35
N GLN A 335 3.69 -6.61 -7.66
CA GLN A 335 3.70 -5.30 -8.32
C GLN A 335 2.31 -4.68 -8.56
N GLY A 336 1.22 -5.43 -8.33
CA GLY A 336 -0.16 -4.92 -8.42
C GLY A 336 -0.65 -4.14 -7.20
N SER A 337 0.15 -4.05 -6.13
CA SER A 337 -0.34 -3.69 -4.79
C SER A 337 -0.14 -2.24 -4.36
N ALA A 338 0.48 -1.37 -5.14
CA ALA A 338 0.68 0.04 -4.74
C ALA A 338 -0.61 0.88 -4.81
N ALA A 339 -1.66 0.40 -5.46
CA ALA A 339 -2.97 1.01 -5.42
C ALA A 339 -4.02 -0.10 -5.29
N ALA A 340 -4.71 -0.16 -4.16
CA ALA A 340 -5.85 -1.04 -3.95
C ALA A 340 -7.04 -0.52 -4.79
N VAL A 341 -7.09 -0.91 -6.08
CA VAL A 341 -8.25 -0.65 -6.92
C VAL A 341 -9.30 -1.72 -6.64
N VAL A 342 -10.43 -1.31 -6.10
CA VAL A 342 -11.65 -2.12 -6.07
C VAL A 342 -12.12 -2.29 -7.52
N ARG A 343 -12.14 -3.52 -8.03
CA ARG A 343 -12.72 -3.80 -9.36
C ARG A 343 -14.24 -3.76 -9.24
N GLN A 344 -14.89 -3.12 -10.19
CA GLN A 344 -16.35 -3.01 -10.32
C GLN A 344 -17.05 -4.35 -10.64
N SER A 345 -16.31 -5.43 -10.93
CA SER A 345 -16.85 -6.71 -11.42
C SER A 345 -17.30 -7.73 -10.37
N ASP A 346 -17.14 -7.45 -9.05
CA ASP A 346 -17.41 -8.43 -8.00
C ASP A 346 -18.64 -8.09 -7.13
N LEU A 347 -19.65 -7.46 -7.70
CA LEU A 347 -20.93 -7.21 -7.02
C LEU A 347 -21.93 -8.31 -7.38
N PRO A 348 -22.64 -8.92 -6.43
CA PRO A 348 -23.79 -9.74 -6.73
C PRO A 348 -24.91 -8.87 -7.31
N SER A 349 -25.48 -9.29 -8.43
CA SER A 349 -26.65 -8.67 -9.06
C SER A 349 -27.81 -8.65 -8.08
N ALA A 350 -28.43 -7.49 -7.90
CA ALA A 350 -29.69 -7.36 -7.15
C ALA A 350 -30.83 -8.11 -7.85
N PRO A 351 -31.81 -8.69 -7.11
CA PRO A 351 -32.96 -9.35 -7.71
C PRO A 351 -33.87 -8.35 -8.40
N GLY A 352 -34.25 -8.67 -9.64
CA GLY A 352 -35.11 -7.84 -10.47
C GLY A 352 -36.49 -7.64 -9.88
N THR A 353 -36.92 -6.40 -9.83
CA THR A 353 -38.33 -6.02 -9.63
C THR A 353 -38.98 -5.91 -11.02
N THR A 354 -39.91 -6.84 -11.26
CA THR A 354 -40.88 -6.79 -12.33
C THR A 354 -41.85 -5.64 -12.10
N THR A 355 -41.92 -4.66 -12.99
CA THR A 355 -43.03 -3.74 -13.09
C THR A 355 -43.75 -3.90 -14.40
N SER A 356 -45.04 -4.17 -14.24
CA SER A 356 -46.09 -4.30 -15.24
C SER A 356 -46.38 -2.98 -15.95
N SER A 357 -46.62 -3.09 -17.25
CA SER A 357 -47.10 -2.03 -18.15
C SER A 357 -48.50 -1.57 -17.85
N ALA A 358 -48.81 -0.27 -18.00
CA ALA A 358 -50.00 0.19 -18.71
C ALA A 358 -50.14 1.74 -18.78
N HIS A 359 -50.40 2.22 -20.01
CA HIS A 359 -51.20 3.40 -20.40
C HIS A 359 -50.59 4.81 -20.42
N ASP A 360 -50.32 5.24 -21.63
CA ASP A 360 -50.44 6.59 -22.19
C ASP A 360 -51.93 7.04 -22.17
N PRO A 361 -52.35 8.33 -22.06
CA PRO A 361 -52.23 9.26 -23.17
C PRO A 361 -52.09 10.78 -22.85
N THR A 362 -51.49 11.52 -23.84
CA THR A 362 -51.79 12.88 -24.31
C THR A 362 -52.04 14.03 -23.30
N VAL A 363 -51.33 15.13 -23.47
CA VAL A 363 -51.84 16.49 -23.77
C VAL A 363 -50.70 17.48 -24.03
N SER A 364 -50.94 18.32 -25.04
CA SER A 364 -50.09 19.33 -25.70
C SER A 364 -49.85 20.62 -24.90
N PRO A 365 -49.14 21.63 -25.44
CA PRO A 365 -48.28 22.58 -24.73
C PRO A 365 -49.00 23.90 -24.41
N VAL A 366 -48.46 24.63 -23.41
CA VAL A 366 -48.92 26.02 -23.13
C VAL A 366 -47.67 26.92 -22.90
N GLU A 367 -47.54 27.83 -23.87
CA GLU A 367 -47.13 29.24 -23.93
C GLU A 367 -46.21 29.83 -22.83
N GLU A 368 -45.14 30.46 -23.32
CA GLU A 368 -44.43 31.58 -22.71
C GLU A 368 -45.30 32.82 -22.61
N PRO A 369 -45.02 33.73 -21.68
CA PRO A 369 -45.17 35.15 -21.93
C PRO A 369 -43.98 36.01 -21.46
N PRO A 370 -43.93 37.33 -21.74
CA PRO A 370 -42.83 37.96 -22.44
C PRO A 370 -41.93 38.86 -21.58
N THR A 371 -40.81 39.20 -22.13
CA THR A 371 -39.87 40.24 -21.73
C THR A 371 -40.50 41.60 -21.47
N LYS A 372 -40.05 42.30 -20.42
CA LYS A 372 -40.11 43.79 -20.33
C LYS A 372 -38.71 44.35 -20.00
N GLU A 373 -38.24 45.11 -20.95
CA GLU A 373 -37.24 46.18 -20.77
C GLU A 373 -37.76 47.26 -19.80
N SER A 374 -36.86 47.89 -19.09
CA SER A 374 -36.74 49.36 -19.06
C SER A 374 -35.86 49.89 -17.94
N THR A 375 -34.77 50.51 -18.35
CA THR A 375 -34.27 51.84 -17.97
C THR A 375 -33.79 52.12 -16.56
N ARG A 376 -32.53 52.54 -16.56
CA ARG A 376 -31.79 53.41 -15.64
C ARG A 376 -32.53 54.73 -15.29
N PRO A 377 -32.11 55.44 -14.27
CA PRO A 377 -30.80 56.08 -14.20
C PRO A 377 -29.85 55.52 -13.11
#